data_888197ef4cd38e2e22e8d9ef261707e4
#
_entry.id   888197ef4cd38e2e22e8d9ef261707e4
#
_cell.length_a   1.000
_cell.length_b   1.000
_cell.length_c   1.000
_cell.angle_alpha   90.00
_cell.angle_beta   90.00
_cell.angle_gamma   90.00
#
_symmetry.space_group_name_H-M   'P 1'
#
loop_
_entity.id
_entity.type
_entity.pdbx_description
1 polymer ?
#
loop_
_entity_poly.entity_id
_entity_poly.type
_entity_poly.pdbx_seq_one_letter_code
_entity_poly.pdbx_strand_id
1 'polypeptide(L)'
;VPYSPDSPRAVDRVSPARTEPLAAGVIERLGGPVGRFGRVGNQPWWTPLRVLIALGMTFLSLGYLSKAHCLHGVASEGEVTLNWSGNRQYMSACYSDIAGTYGTVHAEGVGNPFAARVATEPVLTSLFQWLLGALSDLTYPLIRALPVAVAPAAWYFMLTAVALGGLWIITLRLLFDVAGNRPWDLVLVAASPLLIVYVFHGWEVLSVAALAAALRAVRYRRPARAGIWVGLGAACQGWPILLLVALLLLAARAKSRAQWVFLRRAAGAAGATWLAISLPVAVLYPQAWLDSYRTLLGREAGWGTLYHLVGEALGAAFPPVALSVLVPGLWAVAVLIVAQWVISAARPPRLAEVLFLLIAVTLLVSRQWLPQQSLWLLVPAVLALPRWRWLLGWMGLEFLVFPATMLYSGAEDANALPLWLFAVLILVRGGAVTALVVQVVQQIKGQREDKVYAAQRGVDPLLPWREDSAAEVVGVNRP
;
A
#
# COMPACT_ATOMS: atom_id res chain seq x y z
N VAL A 1 0.04 8.77 27.39
CA VAL A 1 -0.57 9.40 26.20
C VAL A 1 -1.88 9.98 26.68
N PRO A 2 -2.14 11.29 26.53
CA PRO A 2 -3.41 11.86 26.93
C PRO A 2 -4.54 11.18 26.15
N TYR A 3 -5.56 10.75 26.87
CA TYR A 3 -6.75 10.12 26.38
C TYR A 3 -7.43 11.08 25.40
N SER A 4 -7.44 10.74 24.10
CA SER A 4 -8.24 11.52 23.15
C SER A 4 -9.72 11.26 23.45
N PRO A 5 -10.54 12.29 23.67
CA PRO A 5 -11.99 12.12 23.90
C PRO A 5 -12.69 11.39 22.74
N ASP A 6 -12.07 11.35 21.55
CA ASP A 6 -12.57 10.66 20.35
C ASP A 6 -12.14 9.19 20.24
N SER A 7 -11.33 8.67 21.18
CA SER A 7 -11.01 7.26 21.15
C SER A 7 -12.15 6.47 21.77
N PRO A 8 -12.69 5.40 21.08
CA PRO A 8 -13.74 4.58 21.66
C PRO A 8 -13.27 3.99 22.99
N ARG A 9 -14.14 4.02 24.01
CA ARG A 9 -13.85 3.38 25.28
C ARG A 9 -13.53 1.91 25.05
N ALA A 10 -12.69 1.31 25.88
CA ALA A 10 -12.32 -0.10 25.75
C ALA A 10 -13.52 -1.04 25.69
N VAL A 11 -14.62 -0.64 26.34
CA VAL A 11 -15.90 -1.37 26.37
C VAL A 11 -16.62 -1.35 25.02
N ASP A 12 -16.40 -0.33 24.19
CA ASP A 12 -17.06 -0.17 22.89
C ASP A 12 -16.32 -0.87 21.76
N ARG A 13 -15.16 -1.44 22.03
CA ARG A 13 -14.36 -2.13 21.01
C ARG A 13 -14.97 -3.46 20.63
N VAL A 14 -15.15 -3.65 19.32
CA VAL A 14 -15.71 -4.87 18.74
C VAL A 14 -14.59 -5.85 18.41
N SER A 15 -14.68 -7.07 18.95
CA SER A 15 -13.78 -8.16 18.57
C SER A 15 -14.23 -8.79 17.25
N PRO A 16 -13.33 -9.06 16.30
CA PRO A 16 -13.65 -9.82 15.08
C PRO A 16 -14.27 -11.18 15.36
N ALA A 17 -13.88 -11.81 16.48
CA ALA A 17 -14.42 -13.09 16.91
C ALA A 17 -15.93 -13.10 17.15
N ARG A 18 -16.57 -11.95 17.37
CA ARG A 18 -18.05 -11.85 17.50
C ARG A 18 -18.76 -11.73 16.15
N THR A 19 -18.07 -11.26 15.13
CA THR A 19 -18.66 -10.91 13.83
C THR A 19 -18.11 -11.74 12.68
N GLU A 20 -17.06 -12.53 12.92
CA GLU A 20 -16.40 -13.36 11.92
C GLU A 20 -16.26 -14.80 12.42
N PRO A 21 -17.08 -15.75 11.88
CA PRO A 21 -17.09 -17.14 12.35
C PRO A 21 -15.74 -17.85 12.27
N LEU A 22 -14.90 -17.49 11.27
CA LEU A 22 -13.55 -18.05 11.16
C LEU A 22 -12.70 -17.66 12.37
N ALA A 23 -12.67 -16.38 12.73
CA ALA A 23 -11.92 -15.89 13.88
C ALA A 23 -12.46 -16.49 15.19
N ALA A 24 -13.78 -16.61 15.35
CA ALA A 24 -14.42 -17.25 16.49
C ALA A 24 -13.95 -18.70 16.65
N GLY A 25 -14.03 -19.51 15.58
CA GLY A 25 -13.66 -20.93 15.63
C GLY A 25 -12.18 -21.16 15.92
N VAL A 26 -11.29 -20.28 15.43
CA VAL A 26 -9.85 -20.35 15.74
C VAL A 26 -9.60 -20.02 17.22
N ILE A 27 -10.23 -18.98 17.75
CA ILE A 27 -10.07 -18.56 19.15
C ILE A 27 -10.59 -19.62 20.12
N GLU A 28 -11.73 -20.24 19.83
CA GLU A 28 -12.29 -21.33 20.64
C GLU A 28 -11.33 -22.52 20.72
N ARG A 29 -10.68 -22.88 19.59
CA ARG A 29 -9.72 -23.99 19.55
C ARG A 29 -8.40 -23.66 20.27
N LEU A 30 -7.98 -22.40 20.26
CA LEU A 30 -6.71 -21.95 20.86
C LEU A 30 -6.80 -21.70 22.37
N GLY A 31 -7.96 -21.72 22.97
CA GLY A 31 -7.96 -21.64 24.42
C GLY A 31 -9.07 -20.86 25.11
N GLY A 32 -10.28 -20.79 24.57
CA GLY A 32 -11.36 -20.38 25.41
C GLY A 32 -12.45 -19.51 24.82
N PRO A 33 -13.49 -19.21 25.61
CA PRO A 33 -14.63 -18.44 25.12
C PRO A 33 -14.20 -17.06 24.68
N VAL A 34 -14.65 -16.68 23.48
CA VAL A 34 -14.45 -15.37 22.88
C VAL A 34 -14.93 -14.26 23.83
N GLY A 35 -14.04 -13.38 24.21
CA GLY A 35 -14.32 -12.27 25.11
C GLY A 35 -13.53 -12.29 26.43
N ARG A 36 -13.10 -13.46 26.92
CA ARG A 36 -12.29 -13.55 28.14
C ARG A 36 -10.87 -12.97 27.92
N PHE A 37 -10.25 -13.27 26.78
CA PHE A 37 -8.91 -12.78 26.43
C PHE A 37 -8.93 -11.51 25.57
N GLY A 38 -10.07 -11.18 24.94
CA GLY A 38 -10.25 -9.95 24.17
C GLY A 38 -10.66 -8.73 25.01
N ARG A 39 -10.88 -8.86 26.32
CA ARG A 39 -11.14 -7.73 27.21
C ARG A 39 -9.87 -6.96 27.46
N VAL A 40 -9.80 -5.79 26.83
CA VAL A 40 -8.76 -4.80 27.09
C VAL A 40 -8.98 -4.24 28.49
N GLY A 41 -7.98 -4.31 29.34
CA GLY A 41 -8.02 -3.74 30.69
C GLY A 41 -7.61 -4.73 31.80
N ASN A 42 -7.75 -6.03 31.58
CA ASN A 42 -7.30 -7.03 32.56
C ASN A 42 -5.79 -7.29 32.54
N GLN A 43 -5.10 -6.79 31.49
CA GLN A 43 -3.64 -6.89 31.37
C GLN A 43 -3.05 -5.53 30.96
N PRO A 44 -2.43 -4.80 31.87
CA PRO A 44 -1.97 -3.44 31.63
C PRO A 44 -0.83 -3.37 30.59
N TRP A 45 -0.08 -4.46 30.37
CA TRP A 45 1.00 -4.52 29.39
C TRP A 45 0.52 -4.84 27.96
N TRP A 46 -0.36 -5.84 27.80
CA TRP A 46 -0.84 -6.32 26.49
C TRP A 46 -2.04 -5.51 26.00
N THR A 47 -1.76 -4.32 25.48
CA THR A 47 -2.80 -3.52 24.81
C THR A 47 -2.96 -3.99 23.35
N PRO A 48 -4.14 -3.79 22.72
CA PRO A 48 -4.35 -4.15 21.31
C PRO A 48 -3.28 -3.58 20.38
N LEU A 49 -2.83 -2.35 20.60
CA LEU A 49 -1.78 -1.73 19.80
C LEU A 49 -0.44 -2.47 19.94
N ARG A 50 -0.06 -2.88 21.17
CA ARG A 50 1.19 -3.62 21.39
C ARG A 50 1.15 -5.00 20.72
N VAL A 51 0.00 -5.67 20.77
CA VAL A 51 -0.19 -6.95 20.08
C VAL A 51 -0.06 -6.77 18.55
N LEU A 52 -0.69 -5.73 17.99
CA LEU A 52 -0.57 -5.42 16.56
C LEU A 52 0.88 -5.09 16.16
N ILE A 53 1.60 -4.34 16.99
CA ILE A 53 3.01 -4.03 16.75
C ILE A 53 3.85 -5.32 16.81
N ALA A 54 3.65 -6.18 17.81
CA ALA A 54 4.37 -7.44 17.92
C ALA A 54 4.13 -8.36 16.72
N LEU A 55 2.87 -8.50 16.28
CA LEU A 55 2.52 -9.22 15.06
C LEU A 55 3.18 -8.59 13.82
N GLY A 56 3.12 -7.26 13.70
CA GLY A 56 3.78 -6.53 12.62
C GLY A 56 5.28 -6.79 12.58
N MET A 57 5.96 -6.72 13.72
CA MET A 57 7.39 -7.03 13.81
C MET A 57 7.70 -8.48 13.42
N THR A 58 6.88 -9.45 13.83
CA THR A 58 7.04 -10.85 13.43
C THR A 58 6.94 -11.02 11.92
N PHE A 59 5.91 -10.46 11.29
CA PHE A 59 5.72 -10.57 9.85
C PHE A 59 6.75 -9.78 9.04
N LEU A 60 7.21 -8.64 9.54
CA LEU A 60 8.36 -7.91 8.98
C LEU A 60 9.64 -8.74 9.06
N SER A 61 9.91 -9.40 10.21
CA SER A 61 11.07 -10.29 10.33
C SER A 61 11.01 -11.45 9.34
N LEU A 62 9.83 -12.08 9.15
CA LEU A 62 9.64 -13.10 8.12
C LEU A 62 9.87 -12.52 6.72
N GLY A 63 9.42 -11.30 6.46
CA GLY A 63 9.65 -10.58 5.19
C GLY A 63 11.13 -10.30 4.95
N TYR A 64 11.87 -9.90 5.96
CA TYR A 64 13.32 -9.75 5.86
C TYR A 64 14.00 -11.10 5.56
N LEU A 65 13.65 -12.14 6.31
CA LEU A 65 14.22 -13.49 6.12
C LEU A 65 13.91 -14.06 4.73
N SER A 66 12.75 -13.75 4.16
CA SER A 66 12.39 -14.17 2.79
C SER A 66 13.32 -13.61 1.72
N LYS A 67 14.03 -12.53 1.99
CA LYS A 67 15.00 -11.88 1.09
C LYS A 67 16.45 -12.19 1.48
N ALA A 68 16.72 -12.30 2.78
CA ALA A 68 18.06 -12.39 3.35
C ALA A 68 18.92 -13.53 2.79
N HIS A 69 18.31 -14.67 2.44
CA HIS A 69 19.06 -15.81 1.91
C HIS A 69 19.67 -15.57 0.51
N CYS A 70 19.24 -14.54 -0.22
CA CYS A 70 19.81 -14.11 -1.49
C CYS A 70 20.75 -12.90 -1.36
N LEU A 71 20.94 -12.39 -0.15
CA LEU A 71 21.84 -11.28 0.13
C LEU A 71 23.26 -11.74 0.52
N HIS A 72 23.54 -13.04 0.32
CA HIS A 72 24.86 -13.59 0.60
C HIS A 72 25.91 -13.00 -0.35
N GLY A 73 26.99 -12.50 0.25
CA GLY A 73 28.12 -11.94 -0.50
C GLY A 73 29.08 -13.04 -0.97
N VAL A 74 29.54 -12.91 -2.18
CA VAL A 74 30.65 -13.71 -2.74
C VAL A 74 31.81 -12.80 -3.04
N ALA A 75 32.98 -13.13 -2.52
CA ALA A 75 34.20 -12.41 -2.82
C ALA A 75 34.72 -12.88 -4.21
N SER A 76 34.89 -11.93 -5.13
CA SER A 76 35.48 -12.14 -6.44
C SER A 76 36.39 -10.95 -6.76
N GLU A 77 37.63 -11.24 -7.17
CA GLU A 77 38.61 -10.22 -7.62
C GLU A 77 38.82 -9.04 -6.64
N GLY A 78 38.66 -9.30 -5.32
CA GLY A 78 38.85 -8.29 -4.27
C GLY A 78 37.60 -7.46 -3.93
N GLU A 79 36.49 -7.69 -4.62
CA GLU A 79 35.19 -7.11 -4.33
C GLU A 79 34.22 -8.16 -3.80
N VAL A 80 33.26 -7.71 -3.00
CA VAL A 80 32.16 -8.57 -2.50
C VAL A 80 30.88 -8.17 -3.21
N THR A 81 30.34 -9.09 -4.02
CA THR A 81 29.10 -8.89 -4.78
C THR A 81 28.01 -9.85 -4.30
N LEU A 82 26.74 -9.59 -4.66
CA LEU A 82 25.65 -10.52 -4.40
C LEU A 82 25.79 -11.76 -5.27
N ASN A 83 25.60 -12.93 -4.66
CA ASN A 83 25.56 -14.19 -5.39
C ASN A 83 24.20 -14.39 -6.09
N TRP A 84 24.07 -13.89 -7.30
CA TRP A 84 22.92 -14.08 -8.17
C TRP A 84 23.21 -15.00 -9.37
N SER A 85 24.26 -15.80 -9.28
CA SER A 85 24.62 -16.78 -10.32
C SER A 85 23.47 -17.76 -10.55
N GLY A 86 23.24 -18.18 -11.79
CA GLY A 86 22.19 -19.11 -12.18
C GLY A 86 20.78 -18.61 -11.89
N ASN A 87 20.52 -17.32 -12.03
CA ASN A 87 19.21 -16.69 -11.77
C ASN A 87 18.64 -16.99 -10.38
N ARG A 88 19.52 -17.25 -9.40
CA ARG A 88 19.15 -17.64 -8.04
C ARG A 88 18.13 -16.71 -7.41
N GLN A 89 18.23 -15.40 -7.62
CA GLN A 89 17.32 -14.39 -7.10
C GLN A 89 15.87 -14.62 -7.54
N TYR A 90 15.66 -15.14 -8.75
CA TYR A 90 14.34 -15.46 -9.28
C TYR A 90 13.92 -16.89 -8.91
N MET A 91 14.79 -17.87 -9.10
CA MET A 91 14.49 -19.29 -8.81
C MET A 91 14.22 -19.56 -7.33
N SER A 92 14.82 -18.79 -6.43
CA SER A 92 14.55 -18.86 -4.98
C SER A 92 13.51 -17.84 -4.48
N ALA A 93 12.86 -17.10 -5.39
CA ALA A 93 11.85 -16.08 -5.09
C ALA A 93 12.29 -15.08 -4.01
N CYS A 94 13.53 -14.62 -4.04
CA CYS A 94 14.12 -13.70 -3.06
C CYS A 94 14.56 -12.37 -3.64
N TYR A 95 14.33 -12.14 -4.92
CA TYR A 95 14.61 -10.86 -5.55
C TYR A 95 13.94 -9.68 -4.83
N SER A 96 14.65 -8.57 -4.76
CA SER A 96 14.17 -7.29 -4.24
C SER A 96 14.71 -6.17 -5.11
N ASP A 97 13.83 -5.26 -5.55
CA ASP A 97 14.20 -4.04 -6.27
C ASP A 97 15.17 -3.18 -5.44
N ILE A 98 15.04 -3.21 -4.10
CA ILE A 98 15.92 -2.47 -3.19
C ILE A 98 17.39 -2.91 -3.37
N ALA A 99 17.66 -4.21 -3.35
CA ALA A 99 19.01 -4.73 -3.55
C ALA A 99 19.45 -4.65 -5.03
N GLY A 100 18.50 -4.88 -5.95
CA GLY A 100 18.75 -4.89 -7.39
C GLY A 100 19.13 -3.54 -7.97
N THR A 101 18.54 -2.47 -7.45
CA THR A 101 18.81 -1.10 -7.91
C THR A 101 20.04 -0.46 -7.27
N TYR A 102 20.70 -1.09 -6.28
CA TYR A 102 21.87 -0.54 -5.62
C TYR A 102 22.96 -0.14 -6.63
N GLY A 103 23.32 -1.03 -7.56
CA GLY A 103 24.35 -0.78 -8.56
C GLY A 103 24.03 0.37 -9.50
N THR A 104 22.76 0.59 -9.85
CA THR A 104 22.34 1.70 -10.72
C THR A 104 22.31 3.03 -9.98
N VAL A 105 21.92 3.04 -8.73
CA VAL A 105 21.84 4.26 -7.89
C VAL A 105 23.22 4.71 -7.43
N HIS A 106 24.20 3.78 -7.31
CA HIS A 106 25.54 4.03 -6.79
C HIS A 106 26.66 3.86 -7.83
N ALA A 107 26.33 3.59 -9.11
CA ALA A 107 27.33 3.35 -10.17
C ALA A 107 28.36 4.48 -10.35
N GLU A 108 28.01 5.71 -9.98
CA GLU A 108 28.86 6.91 -10.07
C GLU A 108 29.28 7.49 -8.70
N GLY A 109 29.13 6.70 -7.61
CA GLY A 109 29.43 7.14 -6.24
C GLY A 109 28.27 7.89 -5.59
N VAL A 110 28.51 8.59 -4.45
CA VAL A 110 27.51 9.34 -3.66
C VAL A 110 26.97 10.59 -4.39
N GLY A 111 26.99 10.60 -5.71
CA GLY A 111 26.53 11.70 -6.54
C GLY A 111 25.02 11.93 -6.43
N ASN A 112 24.59 13.14 -6.84
CA ASN A 112 23.18 13.48 -6.93
C ASN A 112 22.50 12.63 -8.03
N PRO A 113 21.46 11.82 -7.71
CA PRO A 113 20.83 10.90 -8.66
C PRO A 113 20.18 11.60 -9.86
N PHE A 114 19.81 12.87 -9.70
CA PHE A 114 19.24 13.67 -10.78
C PHE A 114 20.31 14.24 -11.72
N ALA A 115 21.50 14.57 -11.20
CA ALA A 115 22.63 15.01 -12.02
C ALA A 115 23.16 13.86 -12.90
N ALA A 116 23.26 12.67 -12.34
CA ALA A 116 23.67 11.45 -13.02
C ALA A 116 22.58 10.83 -13.92
N ARG A 117 21.34 11.33 -13.86
CA ARG A 117 20.17 10.80 -14.59
C ARG A 117 19.83 9.32 -14.31
N VAL A 118 20.22 8.84 -13.15
CA VAL A 118 19.94 7.44 -12.71
C VAL A 118 18.66 7.31 -11.90
N ALA A 119 17.93 8.41 -11.65
CA ALA A 119 16.67 8.42 -10.94
C ALA A 119 15.57 7.75 -11.79
N THR A 120 15.17 6.55 -11.42
CA THR A 120 14.09 5.77 -12.08
C THR A 120 12.75 5.89 -11.38
N GLU A 121 12.76 6.34 -10.14
CA GLU A 121 11.60 6.49 -9.27
C GLU A 121 11.17 7.98 -9.16
N PRO A 122 9.94 8.26 -8.69
CA PRO A 122 9.52 9.63 -8.42
C PRO A 122 10.44 10.34 -7.40
N VAL A 123 10.46 11.67 -7.46
CA VAL A 123 11.46 12.53 -6.81
C VAL A 123 11.71 12.18 -5.34
N LEU A 124 10.67 12.01 -4.52
CA LEU A 124 10.84 11.75 -3.09
C LEU A 124 11.35 10.34 -2.81
N THR A 125 10.96 9.35 -3.60
CA THR A 125 11.51 7.98 -3.52
C THR A 125 12.98 7.97 -3.92
N SER A 126 13.36 8.64 -5.01
CA SER A 126 14.78 8.75 -5.43
C SER A 126 15.63 9.48 -4.39
N LEU A 127 15.12 10.52 -3.74
CA LEU A 127 15.81 11.19 -2.63
C LEU A 127 15.97 10.27 -1.42
N PHE A 128 14.96 9.46 -1.11
CA PHE A 128 15.03 8.51 -0.01
C PHE A 128 16.05 7.39 -0.30
N GLN A 129 16.07 6.87 -1.53
CA GLN A 129 17.07 5.91 -2.00
C GLN A 129 18.48 6.49 -1.87
N TRP A 130 18.69 7.71 -2.38
CA TRP A 130 19.98 8.38 -2.30
C TRP A 130 20.45 8.63 -0.87
N LEU A 131 19.55 9.06 0.03
CA LEU A 131 19.88 9.29 1.44
C LEU A 131 20.34 8.00 2.12
N LEU A 132 19.62 6.90 1.89
CA LEU A 132 19.98 5.59 2.46
C LEU A 132 21.27 5.04 1.82
N GLY A 133 21.47 5.32 0.55
CA GLY A 133 22.73 5.00 -0.13
C GLY A 133 23.90 5.74 0.47
N ALA A 134 23.81 7.06 0.64
CA ALA A 134 24.86 7.84 1.29
C ALA A 134 25.15 7.37 2.71
N LEU A 135 24.11 6.99 3.48
CA LEU A 135 24.27 6.39 4.80
C LEU A 135 24.95 5.02 4.72
N SER A 136 24.61 4.20 3.73
CA SER A 136 25.24 2.91 3.48
C SER A 136 26.73 3.08 3.22
N ASP A 137 27.10 3.97 2.32
CA ASP A 137 28.51 4.21 1.96
C ASP A 137 29.31 4.77 3.14
N LEU A 138 28.71 5.68 3.92
CA LEU A 138 29.35 6.22 5.14
C LEU A 138 29.64 5.14 6.19
N THR A 139 28.73 4.16 6.32
CA THR A 139 28.81 3.13 7.37
C THR A 139 29.44 1.82 6.89
N TYR A 140 29.53 1.58 5.59
CA TYR A 140 30.05 0.34 5.02
C TYR A 140 31.51 0.02 5.41
N PRO A 141 32.46 0.99 5.56
CA PRO A 141 33.81 0.70 6.04
C PRO A 141 33.84 -0.03 7.39
N LEU A 142 32.87 0.23 8.28
CA LEU A 142 32.73 -0.47 9.56
C LEU A 142 32.32 -1.93 9.35
N ILE A 143 31.45 -2.17 8.38
CA ILE A 143 30.96 -3.52 8.04
C ILE A 143 32.03 -4.34 7.36
N ARG A 144 32.81 -3.72 6.48
CA ARG A 144 33.94 -4.35 5.79
C ARG A 144 35.04 -4.81 6.75
N ALA A 145 35.15 -4.18 7.93
CA ALA A 145 36.09 -4.58 8.98
C ALA A 145 35.67 -5.85 9.73
N LEU A 146 34.42 -6.32 9.57
CA LEU A 146 33.94 -7.55 10.20
C LEU A 146 34.48 -8.79 9.46
N PRO A 147 34.66 -9.92 10.14
CA PRO A 147 35.15 -11.17 9.53
C PRO A 147 34.06 -11.91 8.72
N VAL A 148 33.15 -11.16 8.09
CA VAL A 148 32.02 -11.68 7.31
C VAL A 148 31.97 -10.92 5.99
N ALA A 149 31.88 -11.64 4.88
CA ALA A 149 31.72 -11.04 3.54
C ALA A 149 30.31 -10.53 3.33
N VAL A 150 30.07 -9.25 3.65
CA VAL A 150 28.80 -8.56 3.40
C VAL A 150 28.94 -7.69 2.16
N ALA A 151 28.13 -7.95 1.13
CA ALA A 151 28.11 -7.13 -0.08
C ALA A 151 27.57 -5.72 0.24
N PRO A 152 28.06 -4.63 -0.40
CA PRO A 152 27.54 -3.29 -0.22
C PRO A 152 26.02 -3.20 -0.45
N ALA A 153 25.50 -3.86 -1.47
CA ALA A 153 24.07 -3.95 -1.77
C ALA A 153 23.27 -4.65 -0.64
N ALA A 154 23.87 -5.64 0.04
CA ALA A 154 23.26 -6.29 1.19
C ALA A 154 23.19 -5.33 2.38
N TRP A 155 24.22 -4.55 2.65
CA TRP A 155 24.23 -3.55 3.70
C TRP A 155 23.20 -2.45 3.46
N TYR A 156 23.16 -1.93 2.24
CA TYR A 156 22.14 -0.97 1.81
C TYR A 156 20.72 -1.52 2.01
N PHE A 157 20.47 -2.77 1.62
CA PHE A 157 19.20 -3.44 1.84
C PHE A 157 18.85 -3.52 3.34
N MET A 158 19.80 -3.87 4.21
CA MET A 158 19.59 -3.97 5.66
C MET A 158 19.17 -2.63 6.26
N LEU A 159 19.86 -1.54 5.92
CA LEU A 159 19.51 -0.18 6.37
C LEU A 159 18.13 0.23 5.88
N THR A 160 17.84 -0.05 4.61
CA THR A 160 16.54 0.23 4.00
C THR A 160 15.43 -0.57 4.67
N ALA A 161 15.66 -1.85 4.95
CA ALA A 161 14.69 -2.70 5.61
C ALA A 161 14.36 -2.21 7.04
N VAL A 162 15.36 -1.73 7.79
CA VAL A 162 15.14 -1.10 9.10
C VAL A 162 14.28 0.16 8.97
N ALA A 163 14.58 1.02 8.00
CA ALA A 163 13.82 2.25 7.77
C ALA A 163 12.36 1.97 7.35
N LEU A 164 12.14 1.09 6.37
CA LEU A 164 10.81 0.71 5.91
C LEU A 164 10.02 -0.07 6.98
N GLY A 165 10.68 -0.95 7.74
CA GLY A 165 10.07 -1.68 8.85
C GLY A 165 9.61 -0.72 9.95
N GLY A 166 10.46 0.25 10.34
CA GLY A 166 10.11 1.31 11.28
C GLY A 166 8.92 2.14 10.79
N LEU A 167 8.91 2.50 9.51
CA LEU A 167 7.81 3.22 8.88
C LEU A 167 6.50 2.41 8.87
N TRP A 168 6.58 1.09 8.67
CA TRP A 168 5.41 0.21 8.78
C TRP A 168 4.85 0.16 10.19
N ILE A 169 5.68 0.11 11.22
CA ILE A 169 5.23 0.18 12.61
C ILE A 169 4.55 1.51 12.93
N ILE A 170 5.08 2.63 12.40
CA ILE A 170 4.40 3.93 12.47
C ILE A 170 3.05 3.87 11.75
N THR A 171 2.98 3.23 10.59
CA THR A 171 1.73 3.03 9.83
C THR A 171 0.68 2.29 10.66
N LEU A 172 1.04 1.20 11.34
CA LEU A 172 0.13 0.48 12.24
C LEU A 172 -0.36 1.37 13.39
N ARG A 173 0.53 2.19 13.96
CA ARG A 173 0.15 3.16 15.01
C ARG A 173 -0.86 4.20 14.51
N LEU A 174 -0.67 4.71 13.28
CA LEU A 174 -1.59 5.66 12.66
C LEU A 174 -2.95 5.02 12.36
N LEU A 175 -2.95 3.81 11.82
CA LEU A 175 -4.15 3.05 11.48
C LEU A 175 -4.95 2.64 12.72
N PHE A 176 -4.29 2.42 13.86
CA PHE A 176 -4.96 2.14 15.11
C PHE A 176 -5.92 3.27 15.51
N ASP A 177 -5.51 4.52 15.30
CA ASP A 177 -6.38 5.69 15.53
C ASP A 177 -7.54 5.75 14.49
N VAL A 178 -7.32 5.24 13.28
CA VAL A 178 -8.28 5.29 12.15
C VAL A 178 -9.36 4.20 12.25
N ALA A 179 -9.02 3.04 12.80
CA ALA A 179 -9.90 1.86 12.83
C ALA A 179 -11.16 2.02 13.71
N GLY A 180 -11.24 3.09 14.51
CA GLY A 180 -12.37 3.36 15.38
C GLY A 180 -12.54 2.29 16.47
N ASN A 181 -13.75 1.72 16.60
CA ASN A 181 -14.03 0.68 17.59
C ASN A 181 -13.67 -0.75 17.13
N ARG A 182 -13.09 -0.91 15.92
CA ARG A 182 -12.67 -2.20 15.34
C ARG A 182 -11.14 -2.35 15.18
N PRO A 183 -10.32 -2.03 16.18
CA PRO A 183 -8.85 -2.07 16.04
C PRO A 183 -8.31 -3.47 15.76
N TRP A 184 -9.02 -4.54 16.14
CA TRP A 184 -8.61 -5.91 15.90
C TRP A 184 -8.70 -6.34 14.43
N ASP A 185 -9.48 -5.65 13.58
CA ASP A 185 -9.44 -5.90 12.14
C ASP A 185 -8.08 -5.56 11.54
N LEU A 186 -7.29 -4.71 12.21
CA LEU A 186 -5.91 -4.40 11.81
C LEU A 186 -4.93 -5.58 11.95
N VAL A 187 -5.33 -6.70 12.57
CA VAL A 187 -4.55 -7.95 12.52
C VAL A 187 -4.34 -8.36 11.05
N LEU A 188 -5.33 -8.14 10.18
CA LEU A 188 -5.22 -8.39 8.74
C LEU A 188 -4.17 -7.49 8.04
N VAL A 189 -3.81 -6.35 8.63
CA VAL A 189 -2.73 -5.49 8.16
C VAL A 189 -1.41 -5.86 8.81
N ALA A 190 -1.40 -6.07 10.14
CA ALA A 190 -0.19 -6.34 10.91
C ALA A 190 0.40 -7.73 10.65
N ALA A 191 -0.47 -8.74 10.48
CA ALA A 191 -0.10 -10.14 10.20
C ALA A 191 -0.50 -10.55 8.77
N SER A 192 -0.40 -9.62 7.81
CA SER A 192 -0.69 -9.91 6.41
C SER A 192 0.41 -10.76 5.78
N PRO A 193 0.07 -11.84 5.06
CA PRO A 193 1.04 -12.55 4.22
C PRO A 193 1.75 -11.66 3.19
N LEU A 194 1.11 -10.54 2.76
CA LEU A 194 1.70 -9.58 1.84
C LEU A 194 2.97 -8.93 2.40
N LEU A 195 3.09 -8.79 3.74
CA LEU A 195 4.30 -8.23 4.33
C LEU A 195 5.51 -9.12 4.09
N ILE A 196 5.31 -10.44 4.12
CA ILE A 196 6.39 -11.40 3.93
C ILE A 196 7.02 -11.25 2.55
N VAL A 197 6.21 -10.99 1.53
CA VAL A 197 6.68 -10.99 0.13
C VAL A 197 6.94 -9.59 -0.42
N TYR A 198 6.22 -8.55 0.03
CA TYR A 198 6.21 -7.25 -0.64
C TYR A 198 6.83 -6.09 0.15
N VAL A 199 6.86 -6.14 1.49
CA VAL A 199 7.28 -4.97 2.28
C VAL A 199 8.73 -4.55 2.02
N PHE A 200 9.61 -5.53 1.74
CA PHE A 200 11.01 -5.30 1.39
C PHE A 200 11.32 -5.65 -0.07
N HIS A 201 10.29 -5.68 -0.93
CA HIS A 201 10.48 -5.89 -2.35
C HIS A 201 10.72 -4.57 -3.08
N GLY A 202 9.97 -3.53 -2.76
CA GLY A 202 10.04 -2.20 -3.36
C GLY A 202 9.82 -1.08 -2.34
N TRP A 203 9.32 0.05 -2.80
CA TRP A 203 9.23 1.32 -2.06
C TRP A 203 7.79 1.68 -1.65
N GLU A 204 6.83 0.78 -1.82
CA GLU A 204 5.40 0.98 -1.62
C GLU A 204 5.05 1.44 -0.21
N VAL A 205 5.83 1.02 0.79
CA VAL A 205 5.65 1.39 2.21
C VAL A 205 5.64 2.90 2.41
N LEU A 206 6.44 3.66 1.64
CA LEU A 206 6.51 5.12 1.73
C LEU A 206 5.14 5.76 1.45
N SER A 207 4.51 5.37 0.36
CA SER A 207 3.21 5.89 -0.07
C SER A 207 2.05 5.37 0.79
N VAL A 208 2.12 4.12 1.26
CA VAL A 208 1.13 3.53 2.18
C VAL A 208 1.16 4.23 3.54
N ALA A 209 2.35 4.54 4.07
CA ALA A 209 2.50 5.29 5.32
C ALA A 209 1.96 6.72 5.19
N ALA A 210 2.24 7.39 4.07
CA ALA A 210 1.70 8.71 3.78
C ALA A 210 0.16 8.68 3.69
N LEU A 211 -0.43 7.66 3.03
CA LEU A 211 -1.88 7.47 3.02
C LEU A 211 -2.44 7.27 4.42
N ALA A 212 -1.84 6.44 5.26
CA ALA A 212 -2.31 6.21 6.64
C ALA A 212 -2.30 7.51 7.46
N ALA A 213 -1.26 8.34 7.32
CA ALA A 213 -1.16 9.64 7.95
C ALA A 213 -2.22 10.62 7.40
N ALA A 214 -2.49 10.59 6.09
CA ALA A 214 -3.55 11.39 5.46
C ALA A 214 -4.93 10.98 5.97
N LEU A 215 -5.25 9.68 6.03
CA LEU A 215 -6.53 9.16 6.57
C LEU A 215 -6.73 9.58 8.03
N ARG A 216 -5.68 9.50 8.85
CA ARG A 216 -5.72 9.99 10.22
C ARG A 216 -6.00 11.50 10.28
N ALA A 217 -5.37 12.29 9.41
CA ALA A 217 -5.62 13.74 9.34
C ALA A 217 -7.05 14.07 8.88
N VAL A 218 -7.62 13.30 7.95
CA VAL A 218 -9.03 13.40 7.54
C VAL A 218 -9.95 13.13 8.73
N ARG A 219 -9.73 12.04 9.48
CA ARG A 219 -10.52 11.69 10.66
C ARG A 219 -10.59 12.84 11.68
N TYR A 220 -9.45 13.51 11.91
CA TYR A 220 -9.36 14.63 12.85
C TYR A 220 -9.68 16.00 12.23
N ARG A 221 -10.34 16.03 11.07
CA ARG A 221 -10.76 17.25 10.36
C ARG A 221 -9.61 18.26 10.12
N ARG A 222 -8.42 17.75 9.77
CA ARG A 222 -7.22 18.57 9.55
C ARG A 222 -6.86 18.62 8.06
N PRO A 223 -7.53 19.48 7.23
CA PRO A 223 -7.40 19.43 5.77
C PRO A 223 -5.99 19.72 5.27
N ALA A 224 -5.29 20.72 5.83
CA ALA A 224 -3.92 21.03 5.40
C ALA A 224 -2.96 19.85 5.67
N ARG A 225 -3.06 19.21 6.84
CA ARG A 225 -2.23 18.02 7.15
C ARG A 225 -2.59 16.84 6.27
N ALA A 226 -3.88 16.62 5.97
CA ALA A 226 -4.29 15.57 5.04
C ALA A 226 -3.69 15.81 3.66
N GLY A 227 -3.74 17.05 3.16
CA GLY A 227 -3.14 17.44 1.89
C GLY A 227 -1.62 17.28 1.87
N ILE A 228 -0.92 17.74 2.92
CA ILE A 228 0.55 17.55 3.02
C ILE A 228 0.91 16.07 2.88
N TRP A 229 0.25 15.17 3.60
CA TRP A 229 0.54 13.75 3.50
C TRP A 229 0.17 13.14 2.14
N VAL A 230 -0.92 13.60 1.51
CA VAL A 230 -1.24 13.21 0.13
C VAL A 230 -0.16 13.69 -0.85
N GLY A 231 0.30 14.94 -0.71
CA GLY A 231 1.36 15.50 -1.56
C GLY A 231 2.70 14.76 -1.41
N LEU A 232 3.10 14.43 -0.17
CA LEU A 232 4.27 13.59 0.12
C LEU A 232 4.10 12.19 -0.51
N GLY A 233 2.95 11.56 -0.30
CA GLY A 233 2.64 10.25 -0.90
C GLY A 233 2.66 10.28 -2.43
N ALA A 234 2.13 11.34 -3.04
CA ALA A 234 2.15 11.53 -4.50
C ALA A 234 3.56 11.79 -5.04
N ALA A 235 4.44 12.42 -4.26
CA ALA A 235 5.84 12.59 -4.61
C ALA A 235 6.67 11.30 -4.45
N CYS A 236 6.18 10.32 -3.65
CA CYS A 236 6.75 8.96 -3.59
C CYS A 236 6.22 8.08 -4.72
N GLN A 237 4.90 8.05 -4.89
CA GLN A 237 4.16 7.27 -5.89
C GLN A 237 2.80 7.93 -6.11
N GLY A 238 2.41 8.19 -7.35
CA GLY A 238 1.25 9.06 -7.68
C GLY A 238 -0.11 8.65 -7.10
N TRP A 239 -0.33 7.38 -6.76
CA TRP A 239 -1.63 6.83 -6.41
C TRP A 239 -2.31 7.41 -5.14
N PRO A 240 -1.63 7.92 -4.08
CA PRO A 240 -2.30 8.49 -2.91
C PRO A 240 -3.20 9.71 -3.23
N ILE A 241 -3.05 10.32 -4.40
CA ILE A 241 -3.97 11.38 -4.89
C ILE A 241 -5.41 10.88 -5.01
N LEU A 242 -5.64 9.56 -5.15
CA LEU A 242 -6.97 8.95 -5.19
C LEU A 242 -7.79 9.22 -3.92
N LEU A 243 -7.14 9.54 -2.79
CA LEU A 243 -7.84 10.00 -1.60
C LEU A 243 -8.57 11.34 -1.86
N LEU A 244 -7.97 12.26 -2.61
CA LEU A 244 -8.64 13.53 -2.98
C LEU A 244 -9.80 13.27 -3.95
N VAL A 245 -9.66 12.30 -4.87
CA VAL A 245 -10.75 11.88 -5.76
C VAL A 245 -11.89 11.26 -4.96
N ALA A 246 -11.59 10.41 -3.97
CA ALA A 246 -12.60 9.84 -3.07
C ALA A 246 -13.35 10.93 -2.29
N LEU A 247 -12.63 11.91 -1.73
CA LEU A 247 -13.22 13.05 -1.03
C LEU A 247 -14.07 13.92 -1.98
N LEU A 248 -13.63 14.09 -3.24
CA LEU A 248 -14.39 14.82 -4.28
C LEU A 248 -15.72 14.13 -4.55
N LEU A 249 -15.74 12.82 -4.78
CA LEU A 249 -16.97 12.08 -5.05
C LEU A 249 -17.95 12.14 -3.87
N LEU A 250 -17.43 12.03 -2.65
CA LEU A 250 -18.26 12.15 -1.44
C LEU A 250 -18.79 13.57 -1.23
N ALA A 251 -18.00 14.60 -1.50
CA ALA A 251 -18.42 16.00 -1.40
C ALA A 251 -19.48 16.35 -2.47
N ALA A 252 -19.30 15.85 -3.69
CA ALA A 252 -20.26 16.03 -4.79
C ALA A 252 -21.60 15.37 -4.45
N ARG A 253 -21.59 14.14 -3.88
CA ARG A 253 -22.80 13.47 -3.43
C ARG A 253 -23.51 14.19 -2.28
N ALA A 254 -22.75 14.59 -1.26
CA ALA A 254 -23.32 15.19 -0.06
C ALA A 254 -23.77 16.63 -0.26
N LYS A 255 -23.30 17.31 -1.31
CA LYS A 255 -23.53 18.74 -1.60
C LYS A 255 -23.21 19.65 -0.41
N SER A 256 -22.35 19.20 0.52
CA SER A 256 -22.00 19.90 1.76
C SER A 256 -20.91 20.94 1.53
N ARG A 257 -21.16 22.19 1.89
CA ARG A 257 -20.18 23.29 1.84
C ARG A 257 -18.94 22.98 2.68
N ALA A 258 -19.11 22.33 3.85
CA ALA A 258 -18.02 21.99 4.74
C ALA A 258 -17.06 20.96 4.09
N GLN A 259 -17.59 19.96 3.39
CA GLN A 259 -16.79 18.98 2.67
C GLN A 259 -16.04 19.58 1.48
N TRP A 260 -16.67 20.51 0.76
CA TRP A 260 -16.00 21.25 -0.32
C TRP A 260 -14.88 22.17 0.19
N VAL A 261 -15.07 22.85 1.33
CA VAL A 261 -14.02 23.66 1.96
C VAL A 261 -12.87 22.76 2.43
N PHE A 262 -13.19 21.62 3.03
CA PHE A 262 -12.18 20.63 3.42
C PHE A 262 -11.36 20.17 2.22
N LEU A 263 -12.04 19.72 1.14
CA LEU A 263 -11.40 19.24 -0.08
C LEU A 263 -10.48 20.29 -0.71
N ARG A 264 -10.97 21.53 -0.88
CA ARG A 264 -10.16 22.61 -1.49
C ARG A 264 -8.89 22.89 -0.69
N ARG A 265 -8.99 22.94 0.64
CA ARG A 265 -7.82 23.14 1.52
C ARG A 265 -6.86 21.96 1.46
N ALA A 266 -7.37 20.74 1.43
CA ALA A 266 -6.55 19.54 1.31
C ALA A 266 -5.87 19.45 -0.07
N ALA A 267 -6.59 19.71 -1.16
CA ALA A 267 -6.06 19.71 -2.51
C ALA A 267 -4.99 20.80 -2.71
N GLY A 268 -5.25 22.03 -2.21
CA GLY A 268 -4.25 23.10 -2.25
C GLY A 268 -2.97 22.76 -1.49
N ALA A 269 -3.10 22.19 -0.27
CA ALA A 269 -1.94 21.76 0.50
C ALA A 269 -1.20 20.58 -0.17
N ALA A 270 -1.92 19.65 -0.82
CA ALA A 270 -1.30 18.54 -1.55
C ALA A 270 -0.51 19.04 -2.77
N GLY A 271 -1.11 19.94 -3.56
CA GLY A 271 -0.44 20.55 -4.71
C GLY A 271 0.78 21.36 -4.29
N ALA A 272 0.67 22.20 -3.24
CA ALA A 272 1.79 22.97 -2.72
C ALA A 272 2.94 22.07 -2.24
N THR A 273 2.64 20.98 -1.52
CA THR A 273 3.65 20.04 -1.04
C THR A 273 4.32 19.31 -2.19
N TRP A 274 3.54 18.81 -3.15
CA TRP A 274 4.10 18.13 -4.33
C TRP A 274 4.98 19.07 -5.15
N LEU A 275 4.56 20.31 -5.38
CA LEU A 275 5.34 21.33 -6.08
C LEU A 275 6.61 21.67 -5.30
N ALA A 276 6.55 21.86 -3.97
CA ALA A 276 7.71 22.15 -3.16
C ALA A 276 8.82 21.07 -3.27
N ILE A 277 8.43 19.82 -3.50
CA ILE A 277 9.36 18.70 -3.67
C ILE A 277 9.83 18.57 -5.13
N SER A 278 8.91 18.66 -6.07
CA SER A 278 9.18 18.36 -7.49
C SER A 278 9.79 19.55 -8.24
N LEU A 279 9.38 20.78 -7.91
CA LEU A 279 9.80 21.98 -8.62
C LEU A 279 11.32 22.25 -8.56
N PRO A 280 11.99 22.11 -7.40
CA PRO A 280 13.46 22.27 -7.35
C PRO A 280 14.17 21.31 -8.31
N VAL A 281 13.73 20.05 -8.39
CA VAL A 281 14.32 19.08 -9.31
C VAL A 281 13.98 19.41 -10.76
N ALA A 282 12.73 19.82 -11.05
CA ALA A 282 12.32 20.21 -12.39
C ALA A 282 13.08 21.43 -12.92
N VAL A 283 13.45 22.39 -12.05
CA VAL A 283 14.20 23.60 -12.41
C VAL A 283 15.70 23.32 -12.54
N LEU A 284 16.29 22.59 -11.58
CA LEU A 284 17.72 22.35 -11.55
C LEU A 284 18.16 21.20 -12.48
N TYR A 285 17.31 20.19 -12.67
CA TYR A 285 17.57 18.99 -13.45
C TYR A 285 16.40 18.64 -14.37
N PRO A 286 16.01 19.53 -15.31
CA PRO A 286 14.79 19.38 -16.10
C PRO A 286 14.77 18.11 -16.94
N GLN A 287 15.92 17.68 -17.45
CA GLN A 287 16.01 16.46 -18.25
C GLN A 287 15.74 15.20 -17.39
N ALA A 288 16.36 15.08 -16.21
CA ALA A 288 16.15 13.96 -15.31
C ALA A 288 14.69 13.89 -14.85
N TRP A 289 14.08 15.04 -14.56
CA TRP A 289 12.67 15.13 -14.19
C TRP A 289 11.75 14.69 -15.34
N LEU A 290 12.00 15.13 -16.58
CA LEU A 290 11.23 14.71 -17.75
C LEU A 290 11.46 13.22 -18.06
N ASP A 291 12.67 12.70 -17.95
CA ASP A 291 13.01 11.33 -18.27
C ASP A 291 12.30 10.34 -17.31
N SER A 292 12.08 10.70 -16.05
CA SER A 292 11.30 9.88 -15.12
C SER A 292 9.84 9.70 -15.59
N TYR A 293 9.21 10.75 -16.13
CA TYR A 293 7.85 10.66 -16.72
C TYR A 293 7.85 9.99 -18.10
N ARG A 294 8.86 10.24 -18.94
CA ARG A 294 9.00 9.55 -20.24
C ARG A 294 9.17 8.06 -20.05
N THR A 295 10.00 7.65 -19.09
CA THR A 295 10.16 6.23 -18.73
C THR A 295 8.83 5.63 -18.28
N LEU A 296 8.05 6.34 -17.45
CA LEU A 296 6.73 5.87 -17.01
C LEU A 296 5.77 5.71 -18.20
N LEU A 297 5.74 6.68 -19.12
CA LEU A 297 4.87 6.66 -20.30
C LEU A 297 5.35 5.68 -21.39
N GLY A 298 6.65 5.40 -21.44
CA GLY A 298 7.26 4.48 -22.39
C GLY A 298 7.27 3.02 -21.94
N ARG A 299 6.83 2.71 -20.71
CA ARG A 299 6.81 1.32 -20.21
C ARG A 299 5.87 0.46 -21.03
N GLU A 300 6.32 -0.74 -21.34
CA GLU A 300 5.52 -1.80 -21.92
C GLU A 300 4.48 -2.35 -20.94
N ALA A 301 3.64 -3.28 -21.40
CA ALA A 301 2.71 -3.97 -20.52
C ALA A 301 3.46 -4.84 -19.50
N GLY A 302 3.20 -4.60 -18.22
CA GLY A 302 3.78 -5.41 -17.14
C GLY A 302 3.22 -6.82 -17.12
N TRP A 303 4.03 -7.80 -16.72
CA TRP A 303 3.69 -9.23 -16.71
C TRP A 303 2.39 -9.55 -15.96
N GLY A 304 2.06 -8.81 -14.90
CA GLY A 304 0.85 -8.99 -14.10
C GLY A 304 -0.43 -8.37 -14.71
N THR A 305 -0.45 -8.03 -16.00
CA THR A 305 -1.57 -7.33 -16.65
C THR A 305 -2.21 -8.14 -17.78
N LEU A 306 -3.49 -7.88 -18.06
CA LEU A 306 -4.18 -8.47 -19.19
C LEU A 306 -3.55 -8.06 -20.54
N TYR A 307 -2.96 -6.87 -20.63
CA TYR A 307 -2.30 -6.40 -21.85
C TYR A 307 -1.12 -7.29 -22.22
N HIS A 308 -0.32 -7.71 -21.23
CA HIS A 308 0.78 -8.64 -21.46
C HIS A 308 0.24 -10.00 -21.92
N LEU A 309 -0.72 -10.59 -21.20
CA LEU A 309 -1.26 -11.89 -21.53
C LEU A 309 -1.89 -11.94 -22.93
N VAL A 310 -2.63 -10.89 -23.30
CA VAL A 310 -3.21 -10.77 -24.64
C VAL A 310 -2.12 -10.58 -25.70
N GLY A 311 -1.09 -9.78 -25.42
CA GLY A 311 0.05 -9.60 -26.31
C GLY A 311 0.77 -10.93 -26.60
N GLU A 312 1.06 -11.70 -25.57
CA GLU A 312 1.67 -13.04 -25.70
C GLU A 312 0.76 -14.00 -26.50
N ALA A 313 -0.55 -14.00 -26.23
CA ALA A 313 -1.50 -14.85 -26.93
C ALA A 313 -1.65 -14.49 -28.43
N LEU A 314 -1.47 -13.22 -28.78
CA LEU A 314 -1.53 -12.72 -30.16
C LEU A 314 -0.17 -12.74 -30.87
N GLY A 315 0.92 -13.07 -30.16
CA GLY A 315 2.30 -12.99 -30.64
C GLY A 315 2.76 -11.58 -30.98
N ALA A 316 2.12 -10.55 -30.41
CA ALA A 316 2.45 -9.15 -30.66
C ALA A 316 2.20 -8.29 -29.41
N ALA A 317 3.25 -7.69 -28.85
CA ALA A 317 3.12 -6.79 -27.71
C ALA A 317 2.35 -5.50 -28.10
N PHE A 318 1.56 -4.99 -27.15
CA PHE A 318 0.90 -3.70 -27.34
C PHE A 318 1.94 -2.57 -27.39
N PRO A 319 1.92 -1.71 -28.44
CA PRO A 319 2.84 -0.58 -28.51
C PRO A 319 2.66 0.35 -27.29
N PRO A 320 3.74 0.85 -26.68
CA PRO A 320 3.67 1.76 -25.53
C PRO A 320 2.82 3.00 -25.79
N VAL A 321 2.84 3.53 -27.01
CA VAL A 321 2.01 4.67 -27.44
C VAL A 321 0.51 4.33 -27.37
N ALA A 322 0.11 3.15 -27.85
CA ALA A 322 -1.28 2.70 -27.77
C ALA A 322 -1.75 2.56 -26.31
N LEU A 323 -0.90 1.98 -25.43
CA LEU A 323 -1.18 1.89 -24.02
C LEU A 323 -1.26 3.26 -23.33
N SER A 324 -0.52 4.26 -23.83
CA SER A 324 -0.54 5.62 -23.28
C SER A 324 -1.85 6.37 -23.56
N VAL A 325 -2.65 5.91 -24.53
CA VAL A 325 -4.00 6.43 -24.82
C VAL A 325 -5.08 5.54 -24.21
N LEU A 326 -4.96 4.23 -24.41
CA LEU A 326 -5.96 3.24 -23.97
C LEU A 326 -6.13 3.21 -22.44
N VAL A 327 -5.02 3.16 -21.70
CA VAL A 327 -5.06 3.01 -20.23
C VAL A 327 -5.68 4.21 -19.52
N PRO A 328 -5.32 5.47 -19.82
CA PRO A 328 -6.03 6.63 -19.26
C PRO A 328 -7.51 6.68 -19.65
N GLY A 329 -7.87 6.29 -20.88
CA GLY A 329 -9.26 6.20 -21.32
C GLY A 329 -10.07 5.19 -20.50
N LEU A 330 -9.56 3.96 -20.36
CA LEU A 330 -10.17 2.93 -19.52
C LEU A 330 -10.24 3.33 -18.05
N TRP A 331 -9.21 3.99 -17.55
CA TRP A 331 -9.19 4.51 -16.18
C TRP A 331 -10.26 5.56 -15.96
N ALA A 332 -10.43 6.51 -16.89
CA ALA A 332 -11.48 7.52 -16.82
C ALA A 332 -12.87 6.88 -16.79
N VAL A 333 -13.13 5.90 -17.66
CA VAL A 333 -14.40 5.15 -17.67
C VAL A 333 -14.60 4.42 -16.33
N ALA A 334 -13.59 3.75 -15.81
CA ALA A 334 -13.67 3.03 -14.54
C ALA A 334 -13.97 3.98 -13.36
N VAL A 335 -13.34 5.16 -13.32
CA VAL A 335 -13.62 6.19 -12.31
C VAL A 335 -15.05 6.74 -12.46
N LEU A 336 -15.56 6.94 -13.67
CA LEU A 336 -16.94 7.35 -13.89
C LEU A 336 -17.95 6.27 -13.42
N ILE A 337 -17.65 4.99 -13.60
CA ILE A 337 -18.46 3.89 -13.06
C ILE A 337 -18.46 3.93 -11.52
N VAL A 338 -17.31 4.12 -10.89
CA VAL A 338 -17.23 4.28 -9.42
C VAL A 338 -18.02 5.51 -8.98
N ALA A 339 -17.90 6.64 -9.68
CA ALA A 339 -18.66 7.85 -9.40
C ALA A 339 -20.16 7.61 -9.46
N GLN A 340 -20.64 6.88 -10.49
CA GLN A 340 -22.03 6.49 -10.62
C GLN A 340 -22.49 5.64 -9.43
N TRP A 341 -21.71 4.66 -9.00
CA TRP A 341 -22.05 3.85 -7.81
C TRP A 341 -22.11 4.69 -6.53
N VAL A 342 -21.18 5.64 -6.35
CA VAL A 342 -21.16 6.53 -5.18
C VAL A 342 -22.37 7.47 -5.19
N ILE A 343 -22.71 8.06 -6.32
CA ILE A 343 -23.81 9.04 -6.46
C ILE A 343 -25.17 8.36 -6.32
N SER A 344 -25.36 7.18 -6.92
CA SER A 344 -26.63 6.43 -6.91
C SER A 344 -26.81 5.53 -5.69
N ALA A 345 -25.87 5.51 -4.76
CA ALA A 345 -25.91 4.64 -3.59
C ALA A 345 -27.13 4.95 -2.68
N ALA A 346 -27.80 3.92 -2.19
CA ALA A 346 -28.94 4.06 -1.29
C ALA A 346 -28.55 4.70 0.06
N ARG A 347 -27.36 4.35 0.58
CA ARG A 347 -26.77 4.99 1.77
C ARG A 347 -25.51 5.79 1.41
N PRO A 348 -25.11 6.74 2.25
CA PRO A 348 -23.83 7.42 2.06
C PRO A 348 -22.67 6.41 2.15
N PRO A 349 -21.87 6.21 1.08
CA PRO A 349 -20.69 5.34 1.14
C PRO A 349 -19.67 5.89 2.13
N ARG A 350 -18.91 4.99 2.77
CA ARG A 350 -17.78 5.35 3.62
C ARG A 350 -16.56 5.72 2.77
N LEU A 351 -15.73 6.60 3.29
CA LEU A 351 -14.51 7.02 2.60
C LEU A 351 -13.61 5.83 2.22
N ALA A 352 -13.46 4.84 3.12
CA ALA A 352 -12.66 3.66 2.86
C ALA A 352 -13.21 2.82 1.68
N GLU A 353 -14.54 2.72 1.52
CA GLU A 353 -15.18 1.99 0.42
C GLU A 353 -14.84 2.65 -0.93
N VAL A 354 -15.02 3.97 -1.00
CA VAL A 354 -14.75 4.74 -2.23
C VAL A 354 -13.27 4.69 -2.58
N LEU A 355 -12.39 4.86 -1.61
CA LEU A 355 -10.94 4.81 -1.80
C LEU A 355 -10.49 3.42 -2.28
N PHE A 356 -11.02 2.34 -1.66
CA PHE A 356 -10.73 0.98 -2.10
C PHE A 356 -11.16 0.75 -3.55
N LEU A 357 -12.37 1.16 -3.94
CA LEU A 357 -12.86 1.02 -5.31
C LEU A 357 -11.96 1.75 -6.30
N LEU A 358 -11.57 2.99 -6.01
CA LEU A 358 -10.69 3.78 -6.88
C LEU A 358 -9.32 3.13 -7.07
N ILE A 359 -8.71 2.61 -5.99
CA ILE A 359 -7.41 1.95 -6.08
C ILE A 359 -7.55 0.61 -6.83
N ALA A 360 -8.58 -0.17 -6.53
CA ALA A 360 -8.82 -1.46 -7.18
C ALA A 360 -9.00 -1.32 -8.70
N VAL A 361 -9.85 -0.39 -9.14
CA VAL A 361 -10.05 -0.16 -10.59
C VAL A 361 -8.79 0.41 -11.24
N THR A 362 -8.01 1.24 -10.53
CA THR A 362 -6.73 1.75 -11.02
C THR A 362 -5.76 0.62 -11.29
N LEU A 363 -5.63 -0.34 -10.38
CA LEU A 363 -4.76 -1.51 -10.57
C LEU A 363 -5.26 -2.43 -11.68
N LEU A 364 -6.56 -2.72 -11.73
CA LEU A 364 -7.17 -3.60 -12.74
C LEU A 364 -7.00 -3.08 -14.17
N VAL A 365 -6.99 -1.76 -14.38
CA VAL A 365 -6.81 -1.14 -15.72
C VAL A 365 -5.39 -0.66 -15.96
N SER A 366 -4.48 -0.75 -14.98
CA SER A 366 -3.09 -0.30 -15.12
C SER A 366 -2.33 -1.13 -16.15
N ARG A 367 -1.44 -0.46 -16.91
CA ARG A 367 -0.46 -1.15 -17.76
C ARG A 367 0.65 -1.85 -16.95
N GLN A 368 0.81 -1.47 -15.69
CA GLN A 368 1.81 -1.99 -14.78
C GLN A 368 1.13 -2.35 -13.46
N TRP A 369 0.79 -3.62 -13.28
CA TRP A 369 0.31 -4.12 -12.00
C TRP A 369 1.36 -5.05 -11.41
N LEU A 370 2.40 -4.44 -10.86
CA LEU A 370 3.47 -5.17 -10.18
C LEU A 370 2.93 -5.86 -8.91
N PRO A 371 3.48 -7.00 -8.51
CA PRO A 371 3.01 -7.75 -7.34
C PRO A 371 2.96 -6.90 -6.06
N GLN A 372 4.00 -6.11 -5.77
CA GLN A 372 4.10 -5.26 -4.58
C GLN A 372 3.04 -4.15 -4.52
N GLN A 373 2.47 -3.74 -5.64
CA GLN A 373 1.39 -2.74 -5.67
C GLN A 373 0.11 -3.21 -4.98
N SER A 374 -0.03 -4.52 -4.70
CA SER A 374 -1.12 -5.02 -3.87
C SER A 374 -1.09 -4.50 -2.43
N LEU A 375 0.06 -3.99 -1.94
CA LEU A 375 0.11 -3.25 -0.68
C LEU A 375 -0.73 -1.97 -0.69
N TRP A 376 -0.99 -1.36 -1.86
CA TRP A 376 -1.86 -0.19 -1.98
C TRP A 376 -3.31 -0.51 -1.60
N LEU A 377 -3.75 -1.75 -1.91
CA LEU A 377 -5.10 -2.22 -1.57
C LEU A 377 -5.23 -2.65 -0.11
N LEU A 378 -4.15 -3.08 0.55
CA LEU A 378 -4.21 -3.74 1.85
C LEU A 378 -4.96 -2.91 2.90
N VAL A 379 -4.54 -1.65 3.10
CA VAL A 379 -5.15 -0.77 4.10
C VAL A 379 -6.58 -0.40 3.74
N PRO A 380 -6.88 0.11 2.52
CA PRO A 380 -8.24 0.41 2.12
C PRO A 380 -9.19 -0.80 2.15
N ALA A 381 -8.71 -1.99 1.73
CA ALA A 381 -9.51 -3.22 1.75
C ALA A 381 -9.94 -3.61 3.17
N VAL A 382 -9.01 -3.59 4.13
CA VAL A 382 -9.31 -3.92 5.53
C VAL A 382 -10.27 -2.91 6.17
N LEU A 383 -10.12 -1.62 5.85
CA LEU A 383 -11.00 -0.58 6.36
C LEU A 383 -12.38 -0.58 5.68
N ALA A 384 -12.45 -0.95 4.39
CA ALA A 384 -13.69 -1.00 3.63
C ALA A 384 -14.48 -2.29 3.86
N LEU A 385 -13.82 -3.44 3.87
CA LEU A 385 -14.44 -4.76 3.84
C LEU A 385 -13.78 -5.71 4.86
N PRO A 386 -13.97 -5.54 6.19
CA PRO A 386 -13.34 -6.42 7.18
C PRO A 386 -14.02 -7.81 7.24
N ARG A 387 -14.07 -8.48 6.10
CA ARG A 387 -14.55 -9.86 5.93
C ARG A 387 -13.34 -10.78 5.82
N TRP A 388 -12.91 -11.32 6.93
CA TRP A 388 -11.64 -12.04 7.07
C TRP A 388 -11.43 -13.14 6.04
N ARG A 389 -12.46 -13.95 5.75
CA ARG A 389 -12.34 -15.06 4.77
C ARG A 389 -11.97 -14.56 3.37
N TRP A 390 -12.62 -13.49 2.90
CA TRP A 390 -12.36 -12.93 1.59
C TRP A 390 -10.98 -12.27 1.51
N LEU A 391 -10.63 -11.52 2.56
CA LEU A 391 -9.33 -10.85 2.60
C LEU A 391 -8.18 -11.84 2.76
N LEU A 392 -8.32 -12.86 3.62
CA LEU A 392 -7.29 -13.89 3.77
C LEU A 392 -7.14 -14.73 2.50
N GLY A 393 -8.24 -15.04 1.80
CA GLY A 393 -8.19 -15.73 0.50
C GLY A 393 -7.42 -14.91 -0.55
N TRP A 394 -7.73 -13.62 -0.67
CA TRP A 394 -7.00 -12.71 -1.55
C TRP A 394 -5.52 -12.56 -1.13
N MET A 395 -5.23 -12.37 0.15
CA MET A 395 -3.86 -12.25 0.66
C MET A 395 -3.04 -13.53 0.44
N GLY A 396 -3.67 -14.71 0.62
CA GLY A 396 -3.03 -16.00 0.33
C GLY A 396 -2.72 -16.17 -1.15
N LEU A 397 -3.63 -15.73 -2.03
CA LEU A 397 -3.39 -15.72 -3.47
C LEU A 397 -2.23 -14.78 -3.84
N GLU A 398 -2.23 -13.55 -3.33
CA GLU A 398 -1.14 -12.59 -3.56
C GLU A 398 0.21 -13.11 -3.05
N PHE A 399 0.22 -13.83 -1.93
CA PHE A 399 1.42 -14.50 -1.44
C PHE A 399 1.97 -15.53 -2.44
N LEU A 400 1.11 -16.23 -3.17
CA LEU A 400 1.49 -17.17 -4.23
C LEU A 400 1.87 -16.48 -5.55
N VAL A 401 1.28 -15.33 -5.84
CA VAL A 401 1.60 -14.54 -7.04
C VAL A 401 3.07 -14.12 -7.05
N PHE A 402 3.65 -13.81 -5.89
CA PHE A 402 5.03 -13.35 -5.81
C PHE A 402 6.04 -14.39 -6.31
N PRO A 403 6.14 -15.61 -5.73
CA PRO A 403 7.08 -16.63 -6.23
C PRO A 403 6.77 -17.03 -7.66
N ALA A 404 5.50 -17.09 -8.08
CA ALA A 404 5.14 -17.39 -9.46
C ALA A 404 5.65 -16.31 -10.44
N THR A 405 5.57 -15.03 -10.06
CA THR A 405 6.14 -13.94 -10.88
C THR A 405 7.65 -14.05 -10.95
N MET A 406 8.32 -14.38 -9.85
CA MET A 406 9.78 -14.57 -9.84
C MET A 406 10.19 -15.74 -10.74
N LEU A 407 9.52 -16.90 -10.63
CA LEU A 407 9.78 -18.06 -11.49
C LEU A 407 9.49 -17.76 -12.96
N TYR A 408 8.48 -16.97 -13.27
CA TYR A 408 8.22 -16.53 -14.65
C TYR A 408 9.31 -15.58 -15.16
N SER A 409 9.85 -14.69 -14.29
CA SER A 409 10.95 -13.77 -14.63
C SER A 409 12.26 -14.50 -14.96
N GLY A 410 12.43 -15.72 -14.48
CA GLY A 410 13.58 -16.58 -14.80
C GLY A 410 13.40 -17.38 -16.09
N ALA A 411 12.65 -16.91 -17.08
CA ALA A 411 12.20 -17.63 -18.29
C ALA A 411 13.30 -18.32 -19.14
N GLU A 412 14.57 -17.90 -18.97
CA GLU A 412 15.72 -18.56 -19.62
C GLU A 412 16.16 -19.86 -18.90
N ASP A 413 15.64 -20.12 -17.69
CA ASP A 413 15.94 -21.31 -16.91
C ASP A 413 14.94 -22.43 -17.24
N ALA A 414 15.42 -23.68 -17.30
CA ALA A 414 14.58 -24.86 -17.56
C ALA A 414 13.47 -25.07 -16.50
N ASN A 415 13.64 -24.50 -15.31
CA ASN A 415 12.67 -24.54 -14.20
C ASN A 415 11.73 -23.32 -14.15
N ALA A 416 11.77 -22.45 -15.14
CA ALA A 416 10.90 -21.29 -15.21
C ALA A 416 9.42 -21.68 -15.31
N LEU A 417 8.56 -20.84 -14.74
CA LEU A 417 7.11 -21.08 -14.78
C LEU A 417 6.59 -20.88 -16.23
N PRO A 418 5.86 -21.85 -16.81
CA PRO A 418 5.33 -21.69 -18.16
C PRO A 418 4.23 -20.63 -18.22
N LEU A 419 4.15 -19.90 -19.34
CA LEU A 419 3.21 -18.79 -19.57
C LEU A 419 1.76 -19.16 -19.25
N TRP A 420 1.29 -20.34 -19.66
CA TRP A 420 -0.11 -20.72 -19.45
C TRP A 420 -0.49 -20.81 -17.95
N LEU A 421 0.41 -21.34 -17.11
CA LEU A 421 0.18 -21.45 -15.68
C LEU A 421 0.26 -20.07 -15.01
N PHE A 422 1.22 -19.25 -15.43
CA PHE A 422 1.31 -17.85 -14.99
C PHE A 422 0.07 -17.06 -15.38
N ALA A 423 -0.44 -17.22 -16.62
CA ALA A 423 -1.65 -16.56 -17.11
C ALA A 423 -2.88 -16.92 -16.26
N VAL A 424 -3.07 -18.21 -15.94
CA VAL A 424 -4.16 -18.65 -15.05
C VAL A 424 -4.07 -17.93 -13.70
N LEU A 425 -2.89 -17.84 -13.11
CA LEU A 425 -2.69 -17.20 -11.81
C LEU A 425 -3.01 -15.69 -11.87
N ILE A 426 -2.58 -14.99 -12.91
CA ILE A 426 -2.88 -13.56 -13.11
C ILE A 426 -4.38 -13.33 -13.33
N LEU A 427 -5.06 -14.17 -14.09
CA LEU A 427 -6.52 -14.11 -14.26
C LEU A 427 -7.26 -14.34 -12.92
N VAL A 428 -6.82 -15.32 -12.14
CA VAL A 428 -7.39 -15.58 -10.80
C VAL A 428 -7.11 -14.41 -9.86
N ARG A 429 -5.94 -13.78 -9.93
CA ARG A 429 -5.59 -12.55 -9.20
C ARG A 429 -6.55 -11.41 -9.53
N GLY A 430 -6.75 -11.13 -10.81
CA GLY A 430 -7.70 -10.11 -11.27
C GLY A 430 -9.13 -10.42 -10.84
N GLY A 431 -9.54 -11.70 -10.95
CA GLY A 431 -10.84 -12.19 -10.46
C GLY A 431 -11.04 -12.02 -8.96
N ALA A 432 -10.01 -12.27 -8.15
CA ALA A 432 -10.09 -12.08 -6.69
C ALA A 432 -10.29 -10.60 -6.32
N VAL A 433 -9.53 -9.67 -6.92
CA VAL A 433 -9.72 -8.23 -6.69
C VAL A 433 -11.10 -7.78 -7.18
N THR A 434 -11.56 -8.26 -8.34
CA THR A 434 -12.91 -8.00 -8.85
C THR A 434 -13.99 -8.51 -7.89
N ALA A 435 -13.81 -9.69 -7.29
CA ALA A 435 -14.72 -10.24 -6.29
C ALA A 435 -14.80 -9.35 -5.04
N LEU A 436 -13.67 -8.79 -4.58
CA LEU A 436 -13.66 -7.80 -3.50
C LEU A 436 -14.40 -6.51 -3.89
N VAL A 437 -14.20 -6.02 -5.12
CA VAL A 437 -14.94 -4.86 -5.66
C VAL A 437 -16.44 -5.13 -5.64
N VAL A 438 -16.89 -6.29 -6.12
CA VAL A 438 -18.31 -6.68 -6.10
C VAL A 438 -18.86 -6.69 -4.67
N GLN A 439 -18.11 -7.22 -3.69
CA GLN A 439 -18.53 -7.23 -2.28
C GLN A 439 -18.74 -5.80 -1.75
N VAL A 440 -17.83 -4.86 -2.05
CA VAL A 440 -17.93 -3.47 -1.61
C VAL A 440 -19.10 -2.77 -2.32
N VAL A 441 -19.30 -3.00 -3.61
CA VAL A 441 -20.43 -2.44 -4.37
C VAL A 441 -21.78 -2.94 -3.81
N GLN A 442 -21.90 -4.24 -3.51
CA GLN A 442 -23.11 -4.81 -2.87
C GLN A 442 -23.36 -4.19 -1.50
N GLN A 443 -22.30 -3.89 -0.74
CA GLN A 443 -22.38 -3.21 0.55
C GLN A 443 -22.87 -1.77 0.39
N ILE A 444 -22.38 -1.01 -0.59
CA ILE A 444 -22.80 0.36 -0.92
C ILE A 444 -24.27 0.38 -1.39
N LYS A 445 -24.69 -0.61 -2.18
CA LYS A 445 -26.08 -0.76 -2.66
C LYS A 445 -27.05 -1.26 -1.60
N GLY A 446 -26.59 -1.56 -0.38
CA GLY A 446 -27.43 -2.09 0.70
C GLY A 446 -27.85 -3.55 0.53
N GLN A 447 -27.30 -4.27 -0.47
CA GLN A 447 -27.56 -5.70 -0.68
C GLN A 447 -26.80 -6.59 0.33
N ARG A 448 -25.81 -6.04 0.99
CA ARG A 448 -25.05 -6.68 2.06
C ARG A 448 -24.83 -5.73 3.23
N GLU A 449 -24.83 -6.29 4.43
CA GLU A 449 -24.55 -5.55 5.65
C GLU A 449 -23.12 -5.00 5.66
N ASP A 450 -22.99 -3.72 5.99
CA ASP A 450 -21.72 -3.08 6.30
C ASP A 450 -21.40 -3.22 7.78
N LYS A 451 -20.54 -4.17 8.13
CA LYS A 451 -20.13 -4.48 9.50
C LYS A 451 -19.48 -3.30 10.22
N VAL A 452 -18.77 -2.43 9.49
CA VAL A 452 -18.12 -1.25 10.08
C VAL A 452 -19.17 -0.19 10.40
N TYR A 453 -20.06 0.08 9.46
CA TYR A 453 -21.12 1.07 9.62
C TYR A 453 -22.07 0.67 10.76
N ALA A 454 -22.46 -0.61 10.82
CA ALA A 454 -23.27 -1.15 11.90
C ALA A 454 -22.55 -1.04 13.27
N ALA A 455 -21.26 -1.39 13.34
CA ALA A 455 -20.47 -1.30 14.57
C ALA A 455 -20.25 0.14 15.06
N GLN A 456 -20.27 1.13 14.14
CA GLN A 456 -20.10 2.55 14.42
C GLN A 456 -21.43 3.31 14.53
N ARG A 457 -22.55 2.59 14.72
CA ARG A 457 -23.90 3.19 14.86
C ARG A 457 -24.29 4.09 13.70
N GLY A 458 -23.91 3.71 12.48
CA GLY A 458 -24.25 4.46 11.28
C GLY A 458 -23.26 5.59 10.92
N VAL A 459 -22.18 5.78 11.66
CA VAL A 459 -21.18 6.84 11.43
C VAL A 459 -19.98 6.30 10.64
N ASP A 460 -19.47 7.06 9.67
CA ASP A 460 -18.19 6.76 9.02
C ASP A 460 -17.03 7.08 9.98
N PRO A 461 -16.21 6.10 10.42
CA PRO A 461 -15.11 6.34 11.35
C PRO A 461 -14.03 7.26 10.80
N LEU A 462 -13.93 7.43 9.49
CA LEU A 462 -13.01 8.36 8.82
C LEU A 462 -13.59 9.76 8.64
N LEU A 463 -14.92 9.89 8.62
CA LEU A 463 -15.63 11.16 8.45
C LEU A 463 -16.66 11.37 9.56
N PRO A 464 -16.30 11.25 10.86
CA PRO A 464 -17.25 11.37 11.95
C PRO A 464 -17.93 12.76 12.01
N TRP A 465 -17.25 13.79 11.51
CA TRP A 465 -17.73 15.17 11.42
C TRP A 465 -18.73 15.44 10.27
N ARG A 466 -19.02 14.45 9.44
CA ARG A 466 -19.97 14.56 8.31
C ARG A 466 -21.41 14.73 8.81
N GLU A 467 -21.76 14.10 9.92
CA GLU A 467 -23.10 14.11 10.48
C GLU A 467 -23.41 15.40 11.25
N ASP A 468 -22.39 16.02 11.87
CA ASP A 468 -22.55 17.33 12.50
C ASP A 468 -23.07 18.38 11.50
N SER A 469 -22.61 18.31 10.25
CA SER A 469 -23.06 19.19 9.17
C SER A 469 -24.51 18.93 8.74
N ALA A 470 -25.03 17.71 8.90
CA ALA A 470 -26.41 17.38 8.57
C ALA A 470 -27.38 17.82 9.68
N ALA A 471 -26.95 17.76 10.94
CA ALA A 471 -27.72 18.26 12.09
C ALA A 471 -27.85 19.79 12.08
N GLU A 472 -26.82 20.53 11.67
CA GLU A 472 -26.88 21.98 11.49
C GLU A 472 -27.88 22.42 10.41
N VAL A 473 -28.02 21.62 9.33
CA VAL A 473 -28.96 21.93 8.23
C VAL A 473 -30.42 21.64 8.64
N VAL A 474 -30.65 20.74 9.59
CA VAL A 474 -32.02 20.35 10.04
C VAL A 474 -32.48 21.18 11.25
N GLY A 475 -31.64 22.04 11.79
CA GLY A 475 -32.03 22.96 12.89
C GLY A 475 -32.36 22.25 14.20
N VAL A 476 -31.90 21.03 14.41
CA VAL A 476 -32.12 20.30 15.67
C VAL A 476 -31.08 20.78 16.68
N ASN A 477 -31.46 21.76 17.48
CA ASN A 477 -30.75 22.11 18.71
C ASN A 477 -30.71 20.86 19.59
N ARG A 478 -29.54 20.28 19.84
CA ARG A 478 -29.33 19.33 20.93
C ARG A 478 -29.32 20.07 22.25
N PRO A 479 -30.07 19.59 23.29
CA PRO A 479 -30.06 20.19 24.62
C PRO A 479 -28.69 20.08 25.31
#